data_3e4d676d696ac8e02af059105f2edd0b
#
_entry.id   3e4d676d696ac8e02af059105f2edd0b
#
_cell.length_a   1.000
_cell.length_b   1.000
_cell.length_c   1.000
_cell.angle_alpha   90.00
_cell.angle_beta   90.00
_cell.angle_gamma   90.00
#
_symmetry.space_group_name_H-M   'P 1'
#
loop_
_entity.id
_entity.type
_entity.pdbx_description
1 polymer ?
#
loop_
_entity_poly.entity_id
_entity_poly.type
_entity_poly.pdbx_seq_one_letter_code
_entity_poly.pdbx_strand_id
1 'polypeptide(L)'
;MRIIVVGAGKVGTALCRSLVEEKHDVILIEEKEEVLKRLSKRYDVMGFAGNGANFKILEQAEVSNCDVFIAMTDKDEVNMISAGLAKQMGAKETIVRVRNPEYSNAYFKDKNFLGFSSVVNPELLTARYIANTVEFPNALSVETFANGRVILMAFKVTENSQLSGMTMEQFRRKFGNILVCTIHRQGELIIPDGNATMQIGDKIYVTGKRVDMALFHSYIKPKSIKKLLLIGAGRISYYLLNILKNNRIKVKLIEQKMDRAQTFSQVFPEVSVILGDGTAKDLLLEESAASYDAVATLTGVDEENIITSMFLESIGIQKNITKVNRTSLLEIVDTRDTTTIVTPKSIAVDTVMHFIRGRYNAKDSSLDALH
;
A
#
# COMPACT_ATOMS: atom_id res chain seq x y z
N MET A 1 2.95 24.73 0.07
CA MET A 1 1.55 24.63 -0.44
C MET A 1 0.60 24.76 0.73
N ARG A 2 -0.59 25.32 0.50
CA ARG A 2 -1.67 25.34 1.49
C ARG A 2 -2.54 24.10 1.30
N ILE A 3 -2.60 23.25 2.31
CA ILE A 3 -3.25 21.94 2.23
C ILE A 3 -4.30 21.82 3.33
N ILE A 4 -5.52 21.44 2.96
CA ILE A 4 -6.60 21.21 3.91
C ILE A 4 -6.84 19.72 4.03
N VAL A 5 -6.79 19.20 5.26
CA VAL A 5 -7.06 17.78 5.57
C VAL A 5 -8.36 17.70 6.37
N VAL A 6 -9.30 16.89 5.91
CA VAL A 6 -10.57 16.60 6.61
C VAL A 6 -10.50 15.21 7.24
N GLY A 7 -10.66 15.16 8.55
CA GLY A 7 -10.62 13.96 9.37
C GLY A 7 -9.26 13.66 9.97
N ALA A 8 -9.22 13.57 11.30
CA ALA A 8 -8.04 13.29 12.10
C ALA A 8 -7.99 11.83 12.60
N GLY A 9 -8.48 10.89 11.80
CA GLY A 9 -8.34 9.47 12.03
C GLY A 9 -6.88 9.00 11.87
N LYS A 10 -6.64 7.69 11.86
CA LYS A 10 -5.28 7.10 11.77
C LYS A 10 -4.49 7.59 10.55
N VAL A 11 -5.13 7.70 9.38
CA VAL A 11 -4.50 8.16 8.12
C VAL A 11 -4.32 9.68 8.14
N GLY A 12 -5.38 10.44 8.46
CA GLY A 12 -5.34 11.91 8.46
C GLY A 12 -4.30 12.47 9.45
N THR A 13 -4.20 11.90 10.65
CA THR A 13 -3.15 12.27 11.62
C THR A 13 -1.73 12.00 11.08
N ALA A 14 -1.53 10.87 10.40
CA ALA A 14 -0.23 10.55 9.83
C ALA A 14 0.11 11.49 8.65
N LEU A 15 -0.89 11.83 7.82
CA LEU A 15 -0.75 12.81 6.75
C LEU A 15 -0.38 14.19 7.29
N CYS A 16 -1.11 14.70 8.29
CA CYS A 16 -0.79 15.99 8.91
C CYS A 16 0.67 16.04 9.37
N ARG A 17 1.15 14.97 10.04
CA ARG A 17 2.55 14.88 10.45
C ARG A 17 3.50 14.99 9.26
N SER A 18 3.33 14.16 8.24
CA SER A 18 4.24 14.15 7.06
C SER A 18 4.21 15.47 6.30
N LEU A 19 3.04 16.10 6.19
CA LEU A 19 2.89 17.39 5.52
C LEU A 19 3.59 18.52 6.28
N VAL A 20 3.50 18.55 7.60
CA VAL A 20 4.18 19.54 8.44
C VAL A 20 5.71 19.32 8.40
N GLU A 21 6.17 18.05 8.46
CA GLU A 21 7.58 17.71 8.31
C GLU A 21 8.16 18.20 6.96
N GLU A 22 7.34 18.19 5.88
CA GLU A 22 7.71 18.76 4.58
C GLU A 22 7.43 20.28 4.45
N LYS A 23 7.13 20.97 5.56
CA LYS A 23 6.94 22.42 5.65
C LYS A 23 5.79 22.96 4.78
N HIS A 24 4.71 22.19 4.68
CA HIS A 24 3.47 22.66 4.08
C HIS A 24 2.62 23.42 5.11
N ASP A 25 1.82 24.40 4.65
CA ASP A 25 0.81 25.08 5.44
C ASP A 25 -0.43 24.18 5.56
N VAL A 26 -0.64 23.61 6.74
CA VAL A 26 -1.65 22.55 6.96
C VAL A 26 -2.81 23.05 7.79
N ILE A 27 -4.01 22.94 7.24
CA ILE A 27 -5.27 23.18 7.94
C ILE A 27 -5.97 21.86 8.17
N LEU A 28 -6.43 21.60 9.40
CA LEU A 28 -7.13 20.39 9.79
C LEU A 28 -8.59 20.69 10.14
N ILE A 29 -9.52 20.01 9.48
CA ILE A 29 -10.94 20.01 9.84
C ILE A 29 -11.26 18.67 10.50
N GLU A 30 -11.75 18.72 11.75
CA GLU A 30 -12.08 17.52 12.53
C GLU A 30 -13.36 17.76 13.35
N GLU A 31 -14.26 16.77 13.32
CA GLU A 31 -15.55 16.86 14.02
C GLU A 31 -15.38 16.82 15.54
N LYS A 32 -14.40 16.07 16.04
CA LYS A 32 -14.13 15.90 17.47
C LYS A 32 -13.14 16.96 17.97
N GLU A 33 -13.63 17.94 18.69
CA GLU A 33 -12.83 19.06 19.20
C GLU A 33 -11.64 18.62 20.06
N GLU A 34 -11.79 17.56 20.86
CA GLU A 34 -10.70 17.01 21.69
C GLU A 34 -9.56 16.46 20.86
N VAL A 35 -9.89 15.78 19.73
CA VAL A 35 -8.89 15.25 18.79
C VAL A 35 -8.17 16.40 18.12
N LEU A 36 -8.92 17.42 17.68
CA LEU A 36 -8.36 18.61 17.06
C LEU A 36 -7.40 19.33 18.00
N LYS A 37 -7.80 19.64 19.24
CA LYS A 37 -6.97 20.31 20.26
C LYS A 37 -5.68 19.54 20.54
N ARG A 38 -5.75 18.20 20.60
CA ARG A 38 -4.58 17.36 20.83
C ARG A 38 -3.59 17.44 19.66
N LEU A 39 -4.07 17.44 18.42
CA LEU A 39 -3.22 17.48 17.24
C LEU A 39 -2.65 18.86 16.99
N SER A 40 -3.41 19.93 17.17
CA SER A 40 -2.90 21.31 17.05
C SER A 40 -1.85 21.65 18.11
N LYS A 41 -1.88 20.99 19.29
CA LYS A 41 -0.80 21.11 20.29
C LYS A 41 0.47 20.34 19.90
N ARG A 42 0.32 19.27 19.12
CA ARG A 42 1.43 18.38 18.77
C ARG A 42 2.12 18.74 17.46
N TYR A 43 1.37 19.27 16.53
CA TYR A 43 1.83 19.64 15.19
C TYR A 43 1.47 21.11 14.93
N ASP A 44 2.26 21.78 14.10
CA ASP A 44 1.96 23.14 13.67
C ASP A 44 0.84 23.12 12.60
N VAL A 45 -0.40 22.97 13.06
CA VAL A 45 -1.59 22.92 12.19
C VAL A 45 -2.67 23.85 12.71
N MET A 46 -3.23 24.64 11.81
CA MET A 46 -4.45 25.41 12.10
C MET A 46 -5.65 24.45 12.08
N GLY A 47 -6.56 24.59 13.05
CA GLY A 47 -7.67 23.67 13.22
C GLY A 47 -9.04 24.30 13.21
N PHE A 48 -9.99 23.65 12.51
CA PHE A 48 -11.42 24.01 12.54
C PHE A 48 -12.24 22.81 13.05
N ALA A 49 -13.02 23.02 14.10
CA ALA A 49 -13.90 22.00 14.65
C ALA A 49 -15.19 21.95 13.86
N GLY A 50 -15.51 20.80 13.27
CA GLY A 50 -16.77 20.60 12.57
C GLY A 50 -16.76 19.52 11.51
N ASN A 51 -17.92 19.33 10.89
CA ASN A 51 -18.10 18.37 9.82
C ASN A 51 -17.54 18.92 8.49
N GLY A 52 -16.64 18.20 7.85
CA GLY A 52 -16.02 18.59 6.58
C GLY A 52 -16.98 18.69 5.39
N ALA A 53 -18.19 18.16 5.48
CA ALA A 53 -19.25 18.35 4.50
C ALA A 53 -20.11 19.60 4.77
N ASN A 54 -19.78 20.42 5.77
CA ASN A 54 -20.49 21.67 6.08
C ASN A 54 -19.85 22.85 5.36
N PHE A 55 -20.63 23.51 4.48
CA PHE A 55 -20.19 24.65 3.68
C PHE A 55 -19.57 25.78 4.52
N LYS A 56 -20.19 26.14 5.67
CA LYS A 56 -19.68 27.22 6.54
C LYS A 56 -18.29 26.88 7.12
N ILE A 57 -18.05 25.62 7.49
CA ILE A 57 -16.75 25.17 7.99
C ILE A 57 -15.70 25.24 6.88
N LEU A 58 -16.07 24.84 5.67
CA LEU A 58 -15.19 24.93 4.49
C LEU A 58 -14.86 26.38 4.13
N GLU A 59 -15.84 27.28 4.25
CA GLU A 59 -15.66 28.72 4.04
C GLU A 59 -14.72 29.32 5.10
N GLN A 60 -14.91 29.01 6.38
CA GLN A 60 -14.03 29.45 7.47
C GLN A 60 -12.59 28.93 7.30
N ALA A 61 -12.42 27.72 6.78
CA ALA A 61 -11.12 27.16 6.46
C ALA A 61 -10.51 27.73 5.17
N GLU A 62 -11.19 28.69 4.50
CA GLU A 62 -10.75 29.34 3.26
C GLU A 62 -10.38 28.34 2.15
N VAL A 63 -11.25 27.37 1.91
CA VAL A 63 -11.05 26.30 0.93
C VAL A 63 -10.76 26.86 -0.49
N SER A 64 -11.31 28.02 -0.84
CA SER A 64 -11.07 28.71 -2.13
C SER A 64 -9.58 29.00 -2.40
N ASN A 65 -8.79 29.13 -1.33
CA ASN A 65 -7.36 29.46 -1.41
C ASN A 65 -6.47 28.20 -1.26
N CYS A 66 -7.04 26.97 -1.19
CA CYS A 66 -6.23 25.79 -0.97
C CYS A 66 -5.66 25.21 -2.26
N ASP A 67 -4.43 24.76 -2.19
CA ASP A 67 -3.78 24.05 -3.31
C ASP A 67 -4.26 22.62 -3.40
N VAL A 68 -4.39 21.91 -2.26
CA VAL A 68 -4.83 20.52 -2.20
C VAL A 68 -5.80 20.32 -1.04
N PHE A 69 -6.99 19.83 -1.34
CA PHE A 69 -8.00 19.44 -0.36
C PHE A 69 -8.03 17.91 -0.24
N ILE A 70 -7.91 17.39 0.99
CA ILE A 70 -7.77 15.95 1.25
C ILE A 70 -8.87 15.50 2.21
N ALA A 71 -9.82 14.70 1.73
CA ALA A 71 -10.89 14.15 2.54
C ALA A 71 -10.55 12.70 2.97
N MET A 72 -10.28 12.49 4.28
CA MET A 72 -9.75 11.24 4.85
C MET A 72 -10.50 10.77 6.09
N THR A 73 -11.80 11.08 6.22
CA THR A 73 -12.63 10.57 7.30
C THR A 73 -12.89 9.07 7.16
N ASP A 74 -13.61 8.49 8.10
CA ASP A 74 -14.04 7.09 8.06
C ASP A 74 -15.34 6.85 7.26
N LYS A 75 -16.00 7.92 6.80
CA LYS A 75 -17.24 7.89 6.02
C LYS A 75 -16.98 8.31 4.58
N ASP A 76 -17.16 7.39 3.63
CA ASP A 76 -16.90 7.63 2.21
C ASP A 76 -17.81 8.74 1.64
N GLU A 77 -19.08 8.79 2.07
CA GLU A 77 -20.05 9.80 1.65
C GLU A 77 -19.62 11.21 2.09
N VAL A 78 -19.16 11.35 3.34
CA VAL A 78 -18.63 12.63 3.86
C VAL A 78 -17.39 13.04 3.06
N ASN A 79 -16.51 12.11 2.74
CA ASN A 79 -15.31 12.40 1.96
C ASN A 79 -15.68 12.88 0.54
N MET A 80 -16.62 12.22 -0.13
CA MET A 80 -17.06 12.60 -1.47
C MET A 80 -17.78 13.94 -1.49
N ILE A 81 -18.69 14.19 -0.53
CA ILE A 81 -19.42 15.46 -0.44
C ILE A 81 -18.46 16.60 -0.14
N SER A 82 -17.58 16.45 0.87
CA SER A 82 -16.64 17.51 1.25
C SER A 82 -15.70 17.89 0.13
N ALA A 83 -15.17 16.88 -0.60
CA ALA A 83 -14.29 17.14 -1.73
C ALA A 83 -15.02 17.75 -2.94
N GLY A 84 -16.28 17.35 -3.19
CA GLY A 84 -17.13 17.96 -4.21
C GLY A 84 -17.40 19.42 -3.92
N LEU A 85 -17.78 19.76 -2.69
CA LEU A 85 -17.95 21.15 -2.24
C LEU A 85 -16.63 21.92 -2.37
N ALA A 86 -15.52 21.37 -1.89
CA ALA A 86 -14.22 22.01 -1.97
C ALA A 86 -13.83 22.33 -3.42
N LYS A 87 -14.09 21.41 -4.35
CA LYS A 87 -13.85 21.65 -5.78
C LYS A 87 -14.69 22.79 -6.33
N GLN A 88 -15.97 22.86 -5.98
CA GLN A 88 -16.86 23.95 -6.39
C GLN A 88 -16.45 25.30 -5.77
N MET A 89 -15.91 25.28 -4.55
CA MET A 89 -15.41 26.48 -3.85
C MET A 89 -14.05 26.97 -4.38
N GLY A 90 -13.40 26.23 -5.29
CA GLY A 90 -12.16 26.67 -5.93
C GLY A 90 -10.89 25.95 -5.49
N ALA A 91 -10.99 24.87 -4.70
CA ALA A 91 -9.81 24.05 -4.41
C ALA A 91 -9.16 23.55 -5.72
N LYS A 92 -7.84 23.74 -5.87
CA LYS A 92 -7.15 23.40 -7.11
C LYS A 92 -7.14 21.90 -7.36
N GLU A 93 -6.79 21.13 -6.36
CA GLU A 93 -6.77 19.67 -6.40
C GLU A 93 -7.57 19.08 -5.24
N THR A 94 -8.22 17.94 -5.48
CA THR A 94 -9.00 17.22 -4.46
C THR A 94 -8.59 15.75 -4.41
N ILE A 95 -8.26 15.26 -3.23
CA ILE A 95 -7.93 13.86 -2.95
C ILE A 95 -9.00 13.29 -2.02
N VAL A 96 -9.59 12.18 -2.40
CA VAL A 96 -10.74 11.60 -1.71
C VAL A 96 -10.46 10.16 -1.31
N ARG A 97 -10.67 9.82 -0.05
CA ARG A 97 -10.65 8.45 0.41
C ARG A 97 -12.00 7.78 0.13
N VAL A 98 -11.97 6.67 -0.62
CA VAL A 98 -13.15 5.85 -0.89
C VAL A 98 -12.80 4.39 -0.72
N ARG A 99 -13.44 3.71 0.23
CA ARG A 99 -13.15 2.31 0.60
C ARG A 99 -14.18 1.32 0.08
N ASN A 100 -15.43 1.77 -0.04
CA ASN A 100 -16.52 0.90 -0.50
C ASN A 100 -16.27 0.49 -1.96
N PRO A 101 -16.27 -0.83 -2.28
CA PRO A 101 -16.10 -1.31 -3.64
C PRO A 101 -17.13 -0.74 -4.63
N GLU A 102 -18.35 -0.48 -4.20
CA GLU A 102 -19.42 0.05 -5.05
C GLU A 102 -19.07 1.46 -5.57
N TYR A 103 -18.56 2.33 -4.69
CA TYR A 103 -18.16 3.69 -5.06
C TYR A 103 -16.83 3.71 -5.80
N SER A 104 -15.86 2.92 -5.37
CA SER A 104 -14.54 2.88 -6.00
C SER A 104 -14.59 2.29 -7.41
N ASN A 105 -15.47 1.33 -7.69
CA ASN A 105 -15.67 0.78 -9.03
C ASN A 105 -16.25 1.82 -10.00
N ALA A 106 -17.15 2.71 -9.55
CA ALA A 106 -17.68 3.80 -10.35
C ALA A 106 -16.57 4.77 -10.79
N TYR A 107 -15.67 5.16 -9.88
CA TYR A 107 -14.51 6.00 -10.20
C TYR A 107 -13.54 5.35 -11.18
N PHE A 108 -13.29 4.03 -11.08
CA PHE A 108 -12.39 3.35 -12.01
C PHE A 108 -12.97 3.20 -13.42
N LYS A 109 -14.30 3.25 -13.57
CA LYS A 109 -14.96 3.29 -14.88
C LYS A 109 -14.88 4.65 -15.52
N ASP A 110 -15.02 5.72 -14.74
CA ASP A 110 -14.95 7.11 -15.20
C ASP A 110 -14.02 7.92 -14.28
N LYS A 111 -12.82 8.24 -14.78
CA LYS A 111 -11.83 9.03 -14.02
C LYS A 111 -12.28 10.46 -13.72
N ASN A 112 -13.31 10.95 -14.40
CA ASN A 112 -13.90 12.27 -14.16
C ASN A 112 -15.08 12.21 -13.19
N PHE A 113 -15.37 11.05 -12.61
CA PHE A 113 -16.45 10.88 -11.64
C PHE A 113 -16.32 11.91 -10.52
N LEU A 114 -17.33 12.78 -10.41
CA LEU A 114 -17.41 13.90 -9.46
C LEU A 114 -16.23 14.91 -9.51
N GLY A 115 -15.39 14.88 -10.57
CA GLY A 115 -14.30 15.84 -10.75
C GLY A 115 -13.16 15.76 -9.75
N PHE A 116 -12.99 14.64 -9.06
CA PHE A 116 -11.89 14.45 -8.12
C PHE A 116 -10.55 14.29 -8.85
N SER A 117 -9.51 14.95 -8.33
CA SER A 117 -8.16 14.83 -8.88
C SER A 117 -7.54 13.46 -8.60
N SER A 118 -7.84 12.87 -7.45
CA SER A 118 -7.39 11.53 -7.09
C SER A 118 -8.33 10.85 -6.07
N VAL A 119 -8.50 9.54 -6.23
CA VAL A 119 -9.20 8.70 -5.25
C VAL A 119 -8.20 7.72 -4.65
N VAL A 120 -8.16 7.70 -3.33
CA VAL A 120 -7.29 6.82 -2.54
C VAL A 120 -8.14 5.77 -1.82
N ASN A 121 -7.87 4.51 -2.14
CA ASN A 121 -8.48 3.36 -1.46
C ASN A 121 -7.37 2.56 -0.77
N PRO A 122 -7.17 2.73 0.55
CA PRO A 122 -6.10 2.07 1.29
C PRO A 122 -6.17 0.54 1.20
N GLU A 123 -7.37 -0.02 1.23
CA GLU A 123 -7.59 -1.46 1.19
C GLU A 123 -7.25 -2.04 -0.18
N LEU A 124 -7.63 -1.37 -1.27
CA LEU A 124 -7.26 -1.76 -2.64
C LEU A 124 -5.76 -1.61 -2.89
N LEU A 125 -5.14 -0.53 -2.41
CA LEU A 125 -3.69 -0.33 -2.53
C LEU A 125 -2.92 -1.41 -1.79
N THR A 126 -3.38 -1.76 -0.59
CA THR A 126 -2.81 -2.88 0.20
C THR A 126 -3.00 -4.22 -0.53
N ALA A 127 -4.17 -4.47 -1.08
CA ALA A 127 -4.43 -5.69 -1.86
C ALA A 127 -3.51 -5.79 -3.09
N ARG A 128 -3.27 -4.67 -3.80
CA ARG A 128 -2.31 -4.62 -4.92
C ARG A 128 -0.87 -4.90 -4.45
N TYR A 129 -0.48 -4.33 -3.32
CA TYR A 129 0.83 -4.61 -2.74
C TYR A 129 1.00 -6.09 -2.39
N ILE A 130 -0.02 -6.71 -1.75
CA ILE A 130 -0.03 -8.14 -1.45
C ILE A 130 0.00 -8.98 -2.73
N ALA A 131 -0.80 -8.63 -3.73
CA ALA A 131 -0.80 -9.34 -5.01
C ALA A 131 0.56 -9.31 -5.70
N ASN A 132 1.25 -8.15 -5.69
CA ASN A 132 2.61 -8.04 -6.19
C ASN A 132 3.61 -8.90 -5.39
N THR A 133 3.46 -8.94 -4.05
CA THR A 133 4.29 -9.80 -3.18
C THR A 133 4.08 -11.28 -3.48
N VAL A 134 2.86 -11.68 -3.81
CA VAL A 134 2.52 -13.06 -4.19
C VAL A 134 3.03 -13.40 -5.60
N GLU A 135 2.96 -12.46 -6.53
CA GLU A 135 3.48 -12.60 -7.90
C GLU A 135 5.02 -12.66 -7.92
N PHE A 136 5.67 -11.88 -7.06
CA PHE A 136 7.13 -11.75 -6.98
C PHE A 136 7.67 -12.11 -5.58
N PRO A 137 7.56 -13.37 -5.14
CA PRO A 137 7.80 -13.76 -3.75
C PRO A 137 9.25 -13.57 -3.27
N ASN A 138 10.22 -13.56 -4.17
CA ASN A 138 11.63 -13.34 -3.84
C ASN A 138 12.04 -11.87 -3.85
N ALA A 139 11.14 -10.97 -4.28
CA ALA A 139 11.41 -9.55 -4.18
C ALA A 139 11.28 -9.09 -2.73
N LEU A 140 12.23 -8.28 -2.26
CA LEU A 140 12.20 -7.63 -0.95
C LEU A 140 11.16 -6.50 -0.94
N SER A 141 11.03 -5.80 -2.07
CA SER A 141 9.99 -4.79 -2.30
C SER A 141 9.61 -4.75 -3.78
N VAL A 142 8.35 -4.38 -4.04
CA VAL A 142 7.81 -4.19 -5.39
C VAL A 142 7.03 -2.88 -5.40
N GLU A 143 7.52 -1.90 -6.12
CA GLU A 143 6.87 -0.60 -6.31
C GLU A 143 6.43 -0.45 -7.76
N THR A 144 5.28 0.16 -7.97
CA THR A 144 4.72 0.33 -9.31
C THR A 144 4.54 1.80 -9.65
N PHE A 145 4.96 2.18 -10.88
CA PHE A 145 4.85 3.52 -11.42
C PHE A 145 4.05 3.52 -12.73
N ALA A 146 3.66 4.70 -13.19
CA ALA A 146 2.97 4.90 -14.46
C ALA A 146 1.74 3.97 -14.61
N ASN A 147 0.87 3.92 -13.58
CA ASN A 147 -0.32 3.05 -13.52
C ASN A 147 0.02 1.54 -13.65
N GLY A 148 1.13 1.11 -13.03
CA GLY A 148 1.54 -0.29 -13.00
C GLY A 148 2.31 -0.77 -14.24
N ARG A 149 2.61 0.13 -15.20
CA ARG A 149 3.38 -0.21 -16.41
C ARG A 149 4.88 -0.38 -16.17
N VAL A 150 5.41 0.36 -15.20
CA VAL A 150 6.81 0.30 -14.78
C VAL A 150 6.87 -0.23 -13.37
N ILE A 151 7.81 -1.12 -13.10
CA ILE A 151 8.01 -1.73 -11.79
C ILE A 151 9.45 -1.49 -11.36
N LEU A 152 9.62 -1.12 -10.09
CA LEU A 152 10.90 -1.12 -9.37
C LEU A 152 10.86 -2.25 -8.35
N MET A 153 11.82 -3.15 -8.41
CA MET A 153 11.93 -4.27 -7.48
C MET A 153 13.27 -4.25 -6.78
N ALA A 154 13.28 -4.60 -5.50
CA ALA A 154 14.50 -4.87 -4.77
C ALA A 154 14.70 -6.39 -4.61
N PHE A 155 15.91 -6.86 -4.84
CA PHE A 155 16.32 -8.27 -4.65
C PHE A 155 17.60 -8.35 -3.84
N LYS A 156 17.74 -9.43 -3.07
CA LYS A 156 19.00 -9.78 -2.42
C LYS A 156 19.74 -10.79 -3.30
N VAL A 157 20.99 -10.50 -3.60
CA VAL A 157 21.88 -11.46 -4.31
C VAL A 157 22.32 -12.52 -3.32
N THR A 158 21.91 -13.76 -3.54
CA THR A 158 22.25 -14.91 -2.69
C THR A 158 23.28 -15.80 -3.37
N GLU A 159 23.87 -16.73 -2.64
CA GLU A 159 24.85 -17.71 -3.19
C GLU A 159 24.29 -18.50 -4.38
N ASN A 160 23.01 -18.85 -4.33
CA ASN A 160 22.34 -19.60 -5.40
C ASN A 160 21.80 -18.70 -6.51
N SER A 161 22.01 -17.38 -6.41
CA SER A 161 21.56 -16.44 -7.42
C SER A 161 22.44 -16.48 -8.65
N GLN A 162 21.83 -16.64 -9.82
CA GLN A 162 22.53 -16.52 -11.11
C GLN A 162 23.05 -15.09 -11.39
N LEU A 163 22.78 -14.14 -10.49
CA LEU A 163 23.25 -12.75 -10.57
C LEU A 163 24.62 -12.57 -9.90
N SER A 164 25.02 -13.46 -9.00
CA SER A 164 26.31 -13.38 -8.31
C SER A 164 27.47 -13.46 -9.31
N GLY A 165 28.39 -12.51 -9.23
CA GLY A 165 29.53 -12.39 -10.13
C GLY A 165 29.22 -11.79 -11.51
N MET A 166 27.96 -11.47 -11.81
CA MET A 166 27.58 -10.86 -13.09
C MET A 166 27.93 -9.36 -13.09
N THR A 167 28.60 -8.88 -14.15
CA THR A 167 28.86 -7.47 -14.37
C THR A 167 27.61 -6.77 -14.90
N MET A 168 27.50 -5.43 -14.74
CA MET A 168 26.40 -4.65 -15.30
C MET A 168 26.34 -4.74 -16.83
N GLU A 169 27.48 -4.84 -17.49
CA GLU A 169 27.53 -5.03 -18.94
C GLU A 169 26.91 -6.38 -19.35
N GLN A 170 27.25 -7.47 -18.65
CA GLN A 170 26.67 -8.79 -18.88
C GLN A 170 25.16 -8.78 -18.58
N PHE A 171 24.75 -8.11 -17.50
CA PHE A 171 23.34 -7.95 -17.14
C PHE A 171 22.57 -7.22 -18.25
N ARG A 172 23.11 -6.09 -18.75
CA ARG A 172 22.51 -5.32 -19.82
C ARG A 172 22.40 -6.07 -21.14
N ARG A 173 23.44 -6.85 -21.50
CA ARG A 173 23.37 -7.72 -22.69
C ARG A 173 22.26 -8.75 -22.59
N LYS A 174 22.02 -9.28 -21.39
CA LYS A 174 21.03 -10.33 -21.16
C LYS A 174 19.59 -9.78 -20.98
N PHE A 175 19.45 -8.64 -20.29
CA PHE A 175 18.17 -8.04 -19.90
C PHE A 175 18.04 -6.59 -20.37
N GLY A 176 18.32 -6.33 -21.64
CA GLY A 176 18.46 -4.98 -22.21
C GLY A 176 17.38 -3.95 -21.88
N ASN A 177 16.16 -4.40 -21.55
CA ASN A 177 15.02 -3.56 -21.18
C ASN A 177 14.90 -3.32 -19.65
N ILE A 178 15.86 -3.83 -18.87
CA ILE A 178 15.86 -3.73 -17.41
C ILE A 178 17.10 -2.96 -16.99
N LEU A 179 16.93 -2.01 -16.08
CA LEU A 179 18.01 -1.21 -15.52
C LEU A 179 18.23 -1.59 -14.05
N VAL A 180 19.48 -1.82 -13.68
CA VAL A 180 19.91 -1.83 -12.27
C VAL A 180 20.16 -0.36 -11.87
N CYS A 181 19.29 0.17 -11.03
CA CYS A 181 19.33 1.57 -10.60
C CYS A 181 20.42 1.79 -9.54
N THR A 182 20.43 0.92 -8.53
CA THR A 182 21.36 1.03 -7.39
C THR A 182 21.69 -0.34 -6.82
N ILE A 183 22.84 -0.42 -6.18
CA ILE A 183 23.31 -1.56 -5.38
C ILE A 183 23.57 -1.05 -3.97
N HIS A 184 22.96 -1.67 -2.96
CA HIS A 184 23.29 -1.44 -1.57
C HIS A 184 24.19 -2.58 -1.09
N ARG A 185 25.41 -2.24 -0.73
CA ARG A 185 26.44 -3.15 -0.25
C ARG A 185 26.98 -2.67 1.08
N GLN A 186 26.83 -3.49 2.14
CA GLN A 186 27.38 -3.20 3.46
C GLN A 186 27.02 -1.80 4.01
N GLY A 187 25.82 -1.31 3.68
CA GLY A 187 25.33 0.01 4.11
C GLY A 187 25.65 1.16 3.16
N GLU A 188 26.48 0.94 2.13
CA GLU A 188 26.79 1.92 1.10
C GLU A 188 25.84 1.83 -0.09
N LEU A 189 25.51 2.99 -0.66
CA LEU A 189 24.72 3.11 -1.89
C LEU A 189 25.66 3.29 -3.08
N ILE A 190 25.64 2.35 -4.02
CA ILE A 190 26.43 2.37 -5.23
C ILE A 190 25.50 2.59 -6.42
N ILE A 191 25.82 3.61 -7.23
CA ILE A 191 25.23 3.75 -8.57
C ILE A 191 26.15 2.98 -9.53
N PRO A 192 25.71 1.82 -10.06
CA PRO A 192 26.63 0.95 -10.79
C PRO A 192 26.96 1.49 -12.18
N ASP A 193 28.23 1.45 -12.55
CA ASP A 193 28.71 1.61 -13.92
C ASP A 193 28.76 0.26 -14.65
N GLY A 194 29.18 0.23 -15.93
CA GLY A 194 29.23 -1.00 -16.73
C GLY A 194 30.15 -2.10 -16.17
N ASN A 195 31.17 -1.73 -15.39
CA ASN A 195 32.17 -2.64 -14.83
C ASN A 195 31.78 -3.14 -13.44
N ALA A 196 30.81 -2.50 -12.79
CA ALA A 196 30.35 -2.90 -11.47
C ALA A 196 29.85 -4.36 -11.50
N THR A 197 30.26 -5.14 -10.49
CA THR A 197 29.91 -6.56 -10.37
C THR A 197 28.99 -6.77 -9.17
N MET A 198 27.92 -7.56 -9.35
CA MET A 198 27.04 -7.96 -8.26
C MET A 198 27.72 -9.00 -7.36
N GLN A 199 27.64 -8.79 -6.05
CA GLN A 199 28.23 -9.67 -5.04
C GLN A 199 27.14 -10.31 -4.17
N ILE A 200 27.46 -11.44 -3.57
CA ILE A 200 26.62 -12.09 -2.57
C ILE A 200 26.39 -11.12 -1.42
N GLY A 201 25.13 -10.97 -0.99
CA GLY A 201 24.73 -10.04 0.07
C GLY A 201 24.25 -8.68 -0.45
N ASP A 202 24.54 -8.30 -1.71
CA ASP A 202 24.03 -7.07 -2.30
C ASP A 202 22.52 -7.04 -2.31
N LYS A 203 21.96 -5.87 -2.00
CA LYS A 203 20.56 -5.55 -2.28
C LYS A 203 20.51 -4.68 -3.53
N ILE A 204 20.03 -5.24 -4.63
CA ILE A 204 19.94 -4.56 -5.92
C ILE A 204 18.54 -4.02 -6.18
N TYR A 205 18.44 -2.83 -6.74
CA TYR A 205 17.18 -2.23 -7.19
C TYR A 205 17.15 -2.22 -8.71
N VAL A 206 16.15 -2.89 -9.27
CA VAL A 206 16.00 -3.07 -10.71
C VAL A 206 14.67 -2.51 -11.18
N THR A 207 14.66 -1.83 -12.32
CA THR A 207 13.44 -1.26 -12.90
C THR A 207 13.27 -1.66 -14.36
N GLY A 208 12.03 -1.80 -14.78
CA GLY A 208 11.65 -2.14 -16.15
C GLY A 208 10.16 -2.19 -16.34
N LYS A 209 9.72 -2.51 -17.56
CA LYS A 209 8.31 -2.78 -17.84
C LYS A 209 7.86 -4.06 -17.13
N ARG A 210 6.59 -4.13 -16.73
CA ARG A 210 6.05 -5.30 -16.01
C ARG A 210 6.34 -6.64 -16.71
N VAL A 211 6.22 -6.68 -18.02
CA VAL A 211 6.46 -7.92 -18.80
C VAL A 211 7.93 -8.35 -18.71
N ASP A 212 8.87 -7.41 -18.89
CA ASP A 212 10.30 -7.68 -18.82
C ASP A 212 10.72 -8.10 -17.40
N MET A 213 10.14 -7.45 -16.38
CA MET A 213 10.39 -7.77 -14.97
C MET A 213 9.86 -9.17 -14.59
N ALA A 214 8.73 -9.60 -15.16
CA ALA A 214 8.20 -10.95 -14.96
C ALA A 214 9.14 -12.02 -15.59
N LEU A 215 9.70 -11.75 -16.78
CA LEU A 215 10.72 -12.61 -17.43
C LEU A 215 12.00 -12.66 -16.59
N PHE A 216 12.48 -11.52 -16.12
CA PHE A 216 13.64 -11.46 -15.23
C PHE A 216 13.42 -12.24 -13.94
N HIS A 217 12.24 -12.07 -13.30
CA HIS A 217 11.90 -12.80 -12.10
C HIS A 217 11.88 -14.32 -12.34
N SER A 218 11.34 -14.77 -13.47
CA SER A 218 11.37 -16.21 -13.83
C SER A 218 12.79 -16.73 -14.04
N TYR A 219 13.70 -15.89 -14.55
CA TYR A 219 15.12 -16.26 -14.73
C TYR A 219 15.83 -16.51 -13.41
N ILE A 220 15.58 -15.73 -12.37
CA ILE A 220 16.16 -15.96 -11.04
C ILE A 220 15.55 -17.17 -10.32
N LYS A 221 14.68 -17.93 -11.00
CA LYS A 221 14.05 -19.17 -10.53
C LYS A 221 13.42 -19.05 -9.15
N PRO A 222 12.48 -18.14 -8.94
CA PRO A 222 11.80 -18.02 -7.67
C PRO A 222 10.96 -19.27 -7.40
N LYS A 223 10.75 -19.57 -6.13
CA LYS A 223 9.72 -20.52 -5.73
C LYS A 223 8.35 -19.86 -5.96
N SER A 224 7.60 -20.30 -6.97
CA SER A 224 6.30 -19.72 -7.28
C SER A 224 5.27 -20.07 -6.21
N ILE A 225 4.45 -19.09 -5.83
CA ILE A 225 3.31 -19.30 -4.94
C ILE A 225 2.16 -19.88 -5.77
N LYS A 226 1.76 -21.12 -5.44
CA LYS A 226 0.63 -21.83 -6.07
C LYS A 226 -0.57 -21.94 -5.13
N LYS A 227 -0.32 -21.93 -3.81
CA LYS A 227 -1.34 -22.06 -2.77
C LYS A 227 -1.19 -20.89 -1.79
N LEU A 228 -2.25 -20.13 -1.61
CA LEU A 228 -2.32 -19.00 -0.69
C LEU A 228 -3.41 -19.26 0.36
N LEU A 229 -3.04 -19.14 1.63
CA LEU A 229 -3.98 -19.16 2.75
C LEU A 229 -4.27 -17.72 3.17
N LEU A 230 -5.54 -17.31 3.17
CA LEU A 230 -6.00 -16.03 3.68
C LEU A 230 -6.69 -16.20 5.02
N ILE A 231 -6.38 -15.35 5.99
CA ILE A 231 -7.04 -15.31 7.29
C ILE A 231 -7.73 -13.96 7.44
N GLY A 232 -9.07 -13.99 7.44
CA GLY A 232 -9.95 -12.83 7.54
C GLY A 232 -10.58 -12.39 6.21
N ALA A 233 -11.92 -12.40 6.12
CA ALA A 233 -12.73 -11.96 4.98
C ALA A 233 -13.06 -10.46 5.07
N GLY A 234 -12.02 -9.62 5.09
CA GLY A 234 -12.16 -8.17 5.08
C GLY A 234 -12.11 -7.56 3.68
N ARG A 235 -12.19 -6.21 3.60
CA ARG A 235 -12.11 -5.47 2.33
C ARG A 235 -10.80 -5.73 1.57
N ILE A 236 -9.68 -5.88 2.27
CA ILE A 236 -8.38 -6.20 1.62
C ILE A 236 -8.48 -7.56 0.94
N SER A 237 -9.00 -8.57 1.62
CA SER A 237 -9.20 -9.91 1.05
C SER A 237 -10.14 -9.87 -0.15
N TYR A 238 -11.22 -9.08 -0.09
CA TYR A 238 -12.14 -8.87 -1.22
C TYR A 238 -11.41 -8.32 -2.46
N TYR A 239 -10.65 -7.24 -2.31
CA TYR A 239 -9.89 -6.68 -3.42
C TYR A 239 -8.78 -7.61 -3.90
N LEU A 240 -8.11 -8.30 -2.99
CA LEU A 240 -7.05 -9.25 -3.33
C LEU A 240 -7.58 -10.41 -4.17
N LEU A 241 -8.71 -11.00 -3.78
CA LEU A 241 -9.34 -12.08 -4.52
C LEU A 241 -9.79 -11.62 -5.92
N ASN A 242 -10.34 -10.41 -6.05
CA ASN A 242 -10.65 -9.84 -7.36
C ASN A 242 -9.41 -9.66 -8.25
N ILE A 243 -8.27 -9.25 -7.68
CA ILE A 243 -7.01 -9.11 -8.43
C ILE A 243 -6.47 -10.49 -8.85
N LEU A 244 -6.56 -11.48 -7.96
CA LEU A 244 -6.03 -12.82 -8.19
C LEU A 244 -6.94 -13.72 -9.03
N LYS A 245 -8.17 -13.31 -9.33
CA LYS A 245 -9.21 -14.13 -10.00
C LYS A 245 -8.71 -14.80 -11.29
N ASN A 246 -7.83 -14.15 -12.05
CA ASN A 246 -7.29 -14.69 -13.30
C ASN A 246 -5.93 -15.38 -13.12
N ASN A 247 -5.43 -15.50 -11.89
CA ASN A 247 -4.16 -16.13 -11.58
C ASN A 247 -4.37 -17.61 -11.26
N ARG A 248 -3.36 -18.44 -11.55
CA ARG A 248 -3.42 -19.91 -11.28
C ARG A 248 -3.11 -20.24 -9.82
N ILE A 249 -3.47 -19.38 -8.88
CA ILE A 249 -3.21 -19.53 -7.45
C ILE A 249 -4.46 -20.12 -6.80
N LYS A 250 -4.33 -21.25 -6.11
CA LYS A 250 -5.40 -21.82 -5.30
C LYS A 250 -5.47 -21.08 -3.97
N VAL A 251 -6.61 -20.48 -3.67
CA VAL A 251 -6.82 -19.73 -2.45
C VAL A 251 -7.78 -20.46 -1.52
N LYS A 252 -7.39 -20.56 -0.24
CA LYS A 252 -8.29 -20.91 0.86
C LYS A 252 -8.43 -19.71 1.78
N LEU A 253 -9.63 -19.42 2.25
CA LEU A 253 -9.95 -18.32 3.14
C LEU A 253 -10.57 -18.85 4.42
N ILE A 254 -10.06 -18.44 5.58
CA ILE A 254 -10.65 -18.73 6.89
C ILE A 254 -11.28 -17.42 7.42
N GLU A 255 -12.56 -17.50 7.81
CA GLU A 255 -13.30 -16.36 8.37
C GLU A 255 -14.15 -16.84 9.55
N GLN A 256 -14.09 -16.07 10.64
CA GLN A 256 -14.81 -16.40 11.89
C GLN A 256 -16.31 -16.04 11.83
N LYS A 257 -16.69 -15.02 11.06
CA LYS A 257 -18.06 -14.51 10.98
C LYS A 257 -18.84 -15.21 9.87
N MET A 258 -19.93 -15.88 10.23
CA MET A 258 -20.78 -16.63 9.32
C MET A 258 -21.29 -15.80 8.13
N ASP A 259 -21.79 -14.60 8.40
CA ASP A 259 -22.32 -13.68 7.37
C ASP A 259 -21.27 -13.34 6.31
N ARG A 260 -20.03 -13.08 6.73
CA ARG A 260 -18.92 -12.80 5.84
C ARG A 260 -18.46 -14.03 5.07
N ALA A 261 -18.34 -15.17 5.76
CA ALA A 261 -17.95 -16.42 5.12
C ALA A 261 -18.94 -16.78 4.00
N GLN A 262 -20.26 -16.68 4.26
CA GLN A 262 -21.30 -16.89 3.27
C GLN A 262 -21.22 -15.91 2.10
N THR A 263 -21.05 -14.61 2.38
CA THR A 263 -20.90 -13.60 1.34
C THR A 263 -19.70 -13.89 0.42
N PHE A 264 -18.55 -14.23 1.01
CA PHE A 264 -17.34 -14.52 0.24
C PHE A 264 -17.48 -15.81 -0.57
N SER A 265 -18.10 -16.85 -0.03
CA SER A 265 -18.37 -18.10 -0.76
C SER A 265 -19.28 -17.88 -1.98
N GLN A 266 -20.26 -16.95 -1.89
CA GLN A 266 -21.13 -16.58 -3.01
C GLN A 266 -20.42 -15.74 -4.08
N VAL A 267 -19.61 -14.77 -3.64
CA VAL A 267 -18.92 -13.81 -4.55
C VAL A 267 -17.71 -14.46 -5.24
N PHE A 268 -17.03 -15.39 -4.56
CA PHE A 268 -15.82 -16.06 -5.02
C PHE A 268 -15.98 -17.59 -4.99
N PRO A 269 -16.79 -18.19 -5.88
CA PRO A 269 -17.07 -19.63 -5.86
C PRO A 269 -15.81 -20.50 -6.10
N GLU A 270 -14.75 -19.92 -6.67
CA GLU A 270 -13.45 -20.58 -6.88
C GLU A 270 -12.58 -20.66 -5.62
N VAL A 271 -12.94 -19.95 -4.54
CA VAL A 271 -12.19 -19.89 -3.27
C VAL A 271 -12.79 -20.88 -2.28
N SER A 272 -11.95 -21.71 -1.67
CA SER A 272 -12.37 -22.57 -0.55
C SER A 272 -12.51 -21.71 0.71
N VAL A 273 -13.75 -21.46 1.15
CA VAL A 273 -14.04 -20.66 2.35
C VAL A 273 -14.36 -21.59 3.52
N ILE A 274 -13.62 -21.44 4.61
CA ILE A 274 -13.77 -22.18 5.86
C ILE A 274 -14.31 -21.23 6.93
N LEU A 275 -15.39 -21.64 7.58
CA LEU A 275 -15.91 -20.94 8.76
C LEU A 275 -15.15 -21.39 9.99
N GLY A 276 -14.45 -20.49 10.64
CA GLY A 276 -13.71 -20.81 11.86
C GLY A 276 -12.79 -19.69 12.32
N ASP A 277 -12.21 -19.87 13.49
CA ASP A 277 -11.20 -18.97 14.04
C ASP A 277 -9.83 -19.27 13.43
N GLY A 278 -9.39 -18.41 12.51
CA GLY A 278 -8.09 -18.52 11.82
C GLY A 278 -6.87 -18.30 12.75
N THR A 279 -7.07 -17.99 14.02
CA THR A 279 -5.99 -17.92 15.03
C THR A 279 -5.86 -19.22 15.82
N ALA A 280 -6.84 -20.10 15.73
CA ALA A 280 -6.85 -21.37 16.43
C ALA A 280 -5.86 -22.36 15.78
N LYS A 281 -4.87 -22.79 16.55
CA LYS A 281 -3.82 -23.72 16.11
C LYS A 281 -4.39 -25.01 15.55
N ASP A 282 -5.39 -25.59 16.22
CA ASP A 282 -5.96 -26.87 15.84
C ASP A 282 -6.64 -26.79 14.47
N LEU A 283 -7.41 -25.72 14.19
CA LEU A 283 -8.01 -25.48 12.89
C LEU A 283 -6.94 -25.30 11.79
N LEU A 284 -5.88 -24.57 12.08
CA LEU A 284 -4.79 -24.36 11.11
C LEU A 284 -4.07 -25.67 10.76
N LEU A 285 -3.90 -26.58 11.73
CA LEU A 285 -3.31 -27.90 11.51
C LEU A 285 -4.29 -28.82 10.76
N GLU A 286 -5.57 -28.83 11.12
CA GLU A 286 -6.64 -29.59 10.44
C GLU A 286 -6.74 -29.19 8.97
N GLU A 287 -6.69 -27.88 8.68
CA GLU A 287 -6.71 -27.33 7.32
C GLU A 287 -5.37 -27.44 6.58
N SER A 288 -4.39 -28.15 7.17
CA SER A 288 -3.07 -28.42 6.59
C SER A 288 -2.33 -27.13 6.19
N ALA A 289 -2.33 -26.11 7.07
CA ALA A 289 -1.73 -24.81 6.80
C ALA A 289 -0.28 -24.90 6.29
N ALA A 290 0.52 -25.83 6.82
CA ALA A 290 1.92 -26.08 6.39
C ALA A 290 2.06 -26.47 4.90
N SER A 291 0.96 -26.87 4.22
CA SER A 291 0.98 -27.22 2.80
C SER A 291 0.86 -26.01 1.86
N TYR A 292 0.70 -24.80 2.40
CA TYR A 292 0.57 -23.56 1.63
C TYR A 292 1.94 -22.92 1.40
N ASP A 293 2.11 -22.30 0.22
CA ASP A 293 3.35 -21.62 -0.15
C ASP A 293 3.43 -20.24 0.53
N ALA A 294 2.27 -19.61 0.74
CA ALA A 294 2.16 -18.30 1.39
C ALA A 294 0.91 -18.21 2.27
N VAL A 295 0.98 -17.34 3.27
CA VAL A 295 -0.17 -16.94 4.09
C VAL A 295 -0.28 -15.43 4.16
N ALA A 296 -1.53 -14.92 4.23
CA ALA A 296 -1.79 -13.51 4.53
C ALA A 296 -2.76 -13.41 5.72
N THR A 297 -2.30 -12.84 6.84
CA THR A 297 -3.09 -12.59 8.05
C THR A 297 -3.66 -11.18 7.98
N LEU A 298 -4.98 -11.07 7.73
CA LEU A 298 -5.67 -9.83 7.37
C LEU A 298 -6.86 -9.52 8.29
N THR A 299 -6.85 -10.05 9.52
CA THR A 299 -7.92 -9.82 10.51
C THR A 299 -7.98 -8.36 10.99
N GLY A 300 -8.94 -8.04 11.84
CA GLY A 300 -9.10 -6.71 12.46
C GLY A 300 -8.10 -6.41 13.56
N VAL A 301 -7.46 -7.42 14.13
CA VAL A 301 -6.63 -7.36 15.34
C VAL A 301 -5.17 -7.58 14.99
N ASP A 302 -4.34 -6.58 15.22
CA ASP A 302 -2.92 -6.61 14.81
C ASP A 302 -2.13 -7.69 15.55
N GLU A 303 -2.37 -7.88 16.85
CA GLU A 303 -1.71 -8.87 17.68
C GLU A 303 -2.02 -10.29 17.21
N GLU A 304 -3.28 -10.57 16.87
CA GLU A 304 -3.68 -11.87 16.31
C GLU A 304 -2.96 -12.13 14.98
N ASN A 305 -2.90 -11.13 14.11
CA ASN A 305 -2.21 -11.26 12.82
C ASN A 305 -0.72 -11.60 13.02
N ILE A 306 -0.05 -10.92 13.97
CA ILE A 306 1.37 -11.14 14.27
C ILE A 306 1.58 -12.55 14.84
N ILE A 307 0.85 -12.92 15.90
CA ILE A 307 1.03 -14.21 16.58
C ILE A 307 0.73 -15.37 15.62
N THR A 308 -0.35 -15.26 14.85
CA THR A 308 -0.72 -16.28 13.85
C THR A 308 0.35 -16.41 12.76
N SER A 309 0.89 -15.29 12.28
CA SER A 309 1.98 -15.28 11.30
C SER A 309 3.23 -15.96 11.85
N MET A 310 3.62 -15.67 13.10
CA MET A 310 4.76 -16.30 13.77
C MET A 310 4.57 -17.82 13.93
N PHE A 311 3.38 -18.26 14.30
CA PHE A 311 3.04 -19.69 14.36
C PHE A 311 3.15 -20.35 12.99
N LEU A 312 2.57 -19.74 11.95
CA LEU A 312 2.62 -20.29 10.59
C LEU A 312 4.04 -20.33 10.03
N GLU A 313 4.88 -19.36 10.38
CA GLU A 313 6.30 -19.40 10.05
C GLU A 313 7.03 -20.57 10.76
N SER A 314 6.70 -20.83 12.03
CA SER A 314 7.31 -21.91 12.81
C SER A 314 7.01 -23.31 12.25
N ILE A 315 5.88 -23.48 11.55
CA ILE A 315 5.51 -24.74 10.88
C ILE A 315 5.98 -24.81 9.42
N GLY A 316 6.80 -23.84 8.97
CA GLY A 316 7.53 -23.92 7.71
C GLY A 316 6.94 -23.17 6.52
N ILE A 317 5.93 -22.30 6.72
CA ILE A 317 5.44 -21.45 5.63
C ILE A 317 6.52 -20.44 5.25
N GLN A 318 6.82 -20.38 3.96
CA GLN A 318 7.98 -19.63 3.46
C GLN A 318 7.72 -18.14 3.23
N LYS A 319 6.46 -17.76 2.96
CA LYS A 319 6.09 -16.37 2.72
C LYS A 319 4.89 -15.99 3.60
N ASN A 320 5.16 -15.13 4.58
CA ASN A 320 4.14 -14.59 5.46
C ASN A 320 3.87 -13.14 5.13
N ILE A 321 2.60 -12.76 5.02
CA ILE A 321 2.16 -11.39 4.78
C ILE A 321 1.24 -11.00 5.92
N THR A 322 1.69 -10.05 6.76
CA THR A 322 1.03 -9.73 8.02
C THR A 322 0.54 -8.29 8.01
N LYS A 323 -0.76 -8.10 8.15
CA LYS A 323 -1.34 -6.77 8.28
C LYS A 323 -1.15 -6.23 9.69
N VAL A 324 -0.55 -5.03 9.79
CA VAL A 324 -0.36 -4.31 11.05
C VAL A 324 -0.77 -2.85 10.86
N ASN A 325 -1.73 -2.36 11.65
CA ASN A 325 -2.17 -0.96 11.60
C ASN A 325 -1.39 -0.07 12.58
N ARG A 326 -0.96 -0.63 13.73
CA ARG A 326 -0.20 0.08 14.76
C ARG A 326 1.30 -0.08 14.52
N THR A 327 1.90 0.96 13.97
CA THR A 327 3.34 0.96 13.64
C THR A 327 4.26 0.80 14.86
N SER A 328 3.79 1.13 16.07
CA SER A 328 4.54 0.89 17.31
C SER A 328 4.78 -0.59 17.61
N LEU A 329 3.95 -1.50 17.09
CA LEU A 329 4.17 -2.93 17.23
C LEU A 329 5.33 -3.43 16.36
N LEU A 330 5.70 -2.70 15.31
CA LEU A 330 6.78 -3.07 14.40
C LEU A 330 8.17 -2.99 15.07
N GLU A 331 8.30 -2.16 16.10
CA GLU A 331 9.54 -2.03 16.89
C GLU A 331 9.79 -3.26 17.78
N ILE A 332 8.73 -4.04 18.05
CA ILE A 332 8.77 -5.20 18.95
C ILE A 332 8.88 -6.51 18.16
N VAL A 333 8.40 -6.50 16.92
CA VAL A 333 8.37 -7.70 16.07
C VAL A 333 9.68 -7.81 15.32
N ASP A 334 10.51 -8.77 15.72
CA ASP A 334 11.69 -9.17 14.94
C ASP A 334 11.22 -9.89 13.67
N THR A 335 11.20 -9.15 12.55
CA THR A 335 10.74 -9.67 11.27
C THR A 335 11.88 -10.36 10.55
N ARG A 336 11.75 -11.66 10.36
CA ARG A 336 12.64 -12.41 9.48
C ARG A 336 12.41 -12.05 8.01
N ASP A 337 13.38 -12.34 7.16
CA ASP A 337 13.31 -12.10 5.69
C ASP A 337 12.08 -12.75 5.01
N THR A 338 11.44 -13.70 5.67
CA THR A 338 10.23 -14.42 5.20
C THR A 338 8.93 -13.66 5.43
N THR A 339 8.91 -12.69 6.35
CA THR A 339 7.68 -11.97 6.74
C THR A 339 7.64 -10.59 6.10
N THR A 340 6.58 -10.34 5.33
CA THR A 340 6.27 -9.02 4.76
C THR A 340 5.17 -8.36 5.58
N ILE A 341 5.49 -7.25 6.25
CA ILE A 341 4.49 -6.47 6.97
C ILE A 341 3.83 -5.48 6.03
N VAL A 342 2.51 -5.43 6.05
CA VAL A 342 1.71 -4.48 5.29
C VAL A 342 0.94 -3.56 6.22
N THR A 343 1.11 -2.26 6.04
CA THR A 343 0.44 -1.24 6.85
C THR A 343 -0.43 -0.37 5.94
N PRO A 344 -1.74 -0.62 5.86
CA PRO A 344 -2.65 0.12 4.97
C PRO A 344 -2.59 1.64 5.16
N LYS A 345 -2.36 2.08 6.41
CA LYS A 345 -2.18 3.48 6.74
C LYS A 345 -0.96 4.10 6.04
N SER A 346 0.19 3.44 6.14
CA SER A 346 1.44 3.94 5.51
C SER A 346 1.33 3.97 3.99
N ILE A 347 0.78 2.91 3.39
CA ILE A 347 0.56 2.84 1.93
C ILE A 347 -0.33 4.00 1.45
N ALA A 348 -1.40 4.34 2.19
CA ALA A 348 -2.26 5.46 1.84
C ALA A 348 -1.54 6.81 1.98
N VAL A 349 -0.78 7.01 3.07
CA VAL A 349 0.00 8.23 3.29
C VAL A 349 1.03 8.41 2.17
N ASP A 350 1.79 7.38 1.87
CA ASP A 350 2.81 7.42 0.80
C ASP A 350 2.18 7.76 -0.56
N THR A 351 1.02 7.17 -0.87
CA THR A 351 0.30 7.47 -2.12
C THR A 351 -0.09 8.94 -2.21
N VAL A 352 -0.62 9.52 -1.13
CA VAL A 352 -1.01 10.93 -1.08
C VAL A 352 0.23 11.83 -1.16
N MET A 353 1.30 11.51 -0.42
CA MET A 353 2.54 12.28 -0.44
C MET A 353 3.22 12.25 -1.82
N HIS A 354 3.19 11.11 -2.51
CA HIS A 354 3.65 11.03 -3.91
C HIS A 354 2.88 11.95 -4.84
N PHE A 355 1.54 12.00 -4.69
CA PHE A 355 0.73 12.93 -5.48
C PHE A 355 1.10 14.38 -5.22
N ILE A 356 1.26 14.78 -3.95
CA ILE A 356 1.59 16.14 -3.53
C ILE A 356 2.98 16.53 -4.04
N ARG A 357 3.99 15.69 -3.84
CA ARG A 357 5.37 15.93 -4.33
C ARG A 357 5.40 16.07 -5.85
N GLY A 358 4.65 15.24 -6.58
CA GLY A 358 4.54 15.36 -8.04
C GLY A 358 3.96 16.70 -8.48
N ARG A 359 2.98 17.24 -7.76
CA ARG A 359 2.41 18.56 -8.05
C ARG A 359 3.31 19.71 -7.62
N TYR A 360 4.05 19.56 -6.52
CA TYR A 360 5.01 20.54 -6.05
C TYR A 360 6.15 20.72 -7.06
N ASN A 361 6.79 19.63 -7.46
CA ASN A 361 7.90 19.67 -8.43
C ASN A 361 7.47 20.20 -9.82
N ALA A 362 6.23 19.92 -10.25
CA ALA A 362 5.71 20.47 -11.49
C ALA A 362 5.50 21.99 -11.45
N LYS A 363 5.23 22.57 -10.27
CA LYS A 363 5.14 24.03 -10.09
C LYS A 363 6.53 24.68 -10.13
N ASP A 364 7.51 24.09 -9.45
CA ASP A 364 8.88 24.63 -9.43
C ASP A 364 9.51 24.58 -10.82
N SER A 365 9.36 23.47 -11.56
CA SER A 365 9.89 23.36 -12.93
C SER A 365 9.22 24.31 -13.94
N SER A 366 7.99 24.76 -13.67
CA SER A 366 7.32 25.77 -14.52
C SER A 366 7.77 27.21 -14.23
N LEU A 367 8.31 27.47 -13.03
CA LEU A 367 8.86 28.77 -12.67
C LEU A 367 10.30 28.95 -13.20
N ASP A 368 11.08 27.86 -13.22
CA ASP A 368 12.44 27.88 -13.78
C ASP A 368 12.47 27.98 -15.32
N ALA A 369 11.38 27.66 -16.00
CA ALA A 369 11.26 27.79 -17.46
C ALA A 369 10.86 29.20 -17.94
N LEU A 370 10.62 30.16 -17.01
CA LEU A 370 10.25 31.54 -17.27
C LEU A 370 11.39 32.56 -16.94
N HIS A 371 12.54 32.08 -16.61
CA HIS A 371 13.80 32.85 -16.49
C HIS A 371 14.84 32.23 -17.44
#